data_3f054046de6984e9555b98eab63c6df0
#
_entry.id   3f054046de6984e9555b98eab63c6df0
#
_cell.length_a   1.000
_cell.length_b   1.000
_cell.length_c   1.000
_cell.angle_alpha   90.00
_cell.angle_beta   90.00
_cell.angle_gamma   90.00
#
_symmetry.space_group_name_H-M   'P 1'
#
loop_
_entity.id
_entity.type
_entity.pdbx_description
1 polymer ?
#
loop_
_entity_poly.entity_id
_entity_poly.type
_entity_poly.pdbx_seq_one_letter_code
_entity_poly.pdbx_strand_id
1 'polypeptide(L)'
;MDLYEYQARQMFKERGVPVLDYRLASTPDEAREGARELLAEGASLLVVKAQVKTGGRGKAGGVKLAHTADEAYEKAQAILGLNIKGHIVKKVMIASGADIAAEYYFSILLDRSNRRHLAMCSR
;
A
#
# COMPACT_ATOMS: atom_id res chain seq x y z
N MET A 1 8.36 11.47 -3.15
CA MET A 1 7.71 10.74 -4.29
C MET A 1 6.57 11.58 -4.82
N ASP A 2 6.32 11.52 -6.12
CA ASP A 2 5.24 12.32 -6.73
C ASP A 2 3.90 11.61 -6.75
N LEU A 3 3.89 10.28 -6.60
CA LEU A 3 2.69 9.46 -6.56
C LEU A 3 2.50 8.77 -5.21
N TYR A 4 1.23 8.60 -4.83
CA TYR A 4 0.89 7.63 -3.79
C TYR A 4 0.99 6.20 -4.33
N GLU A 5 1.19 5.22 -3.45
CA GLU A 5 1.27 3.81 -3.82
C GLU A 5 0.04 3.35 -4.63
N TYR A 6 -1.17 3.74 -4.21
CA TYR A 6 -2.39 3.34 -4.91
C TYR A 6 -2.48 3.90 -6.33
N GLN A 7 -1.95 5.11 -6.56
CA GLN A 7 -1.90 5.72 -7.89
C GLN A 7 -0.95 4.95 -8.81
N ALA A 8 0.24 4.62 -8.31
CA ALA A 8 1.20 3.80 -9.06
C ALA A 8 0.63 2.40 -9.36
N ARG A 9 -0.04 1.78 -8.38
CA ARG A 9 -0.69 0.49 -8.54
C ARG A 9 -1.78 0.53 -9.61
N GLN A 10 -2.57 1.58 -9.67
CA GLN A 10 -3.58 1.78 -10.71
C GLN A 10 -2.95 1.89 -12.09
N MET A 11 -1.86 2.64 -12.23
CA MET A 11 -1.12 2.76 -13.49
C MET A 11 -0.57 1.41 -13.96
N PHE A 12 -0.06 0.58 -13.05
CA PHE A 12 0.39 -0.77 -13.36
C PHE A 12 -0.77 -1.65 -13.86
N LYS A 13 -1.89 -1.60 -13.16
CA LYS A 13 -3.11 -2.34 -13.55
C LYS A 13 -3.57 -1.98 -14.97
N GLU A 14 -3.58 -0.70 -15.30
CA GLU A 14 -3.95 -0.19 -16.63
C GLU A 14 -2.99 -0.63 -17.74
N ARG A 15 -1.77 -1.01 -17.39
CA ARG A 15 -0.75 -1.54 -18.30
C ARG A 15 -0.68 -3.07 -18.31
N GLY A 16 -1.63 -3.75 -17.67
CA GLY A 16 -1.69 -5.22 -17.63
C GLY A 16 -0.70 -5.87 -16.67
N VAL A 17 -0.05 -5.10 -15.80
CA VAL A 17 0.80 -5.64 -14.74
C VAL A 17 -0.10 -6.20 -13.64
N PRO A 18 0.07 -7.47 -13.23
CA PRO A 18 -0.69 -8.03 -12.12
C PRO A 18 -0.46 -7.25 -10.82
N VAL A 19 -1.54 -6.83 -10.19
CA VAL A 19 -1.53 -6.15 -8.90
C VAL A 19 -2.60 -6.75 -8.00
N LEU A 20 -2.36 -6.71 -6.69
CA LEU A 20 -3.36 -7.15 -5.70
C LEU A 20 -4.50 -6.14 -5.63
N ASP A 21 -5.71 -6.63 -5.44
CA ASP A 21 -6.89 -5.78 -5.25
C ASP A 21 -6.79 -4.95 -3.98
N TYR A 22 -7.38 -3.78 -4.01
CA TYR A 22 -7.35 -2.84 -2.88
C TYR A 22 -8.60 -1.97 -2.83
N ARG A 23 -8.81 -1.36 -1.67
CA ARG A 23 -9.80 -0.30 -1.44
C ARG A 23 -9.13 0.87 -0.72
N LEU A 24 -9.60 2.08 -0.97
CA LEU A 24 -9.13 3.28 -0.29
C LEU A 24 -10.10 3.69 0.80
N ALA A 25 -9.57 4.23 1.89
CA ALA A 25 -10.36 4.73 2.99
C ALA A 25 -9.72 5.99 3.60
N SER A 26 -10.56 6.95 3.92
CA SER A 26 -10.19 8.17 4.65
C SER A 26 -10.71 8.15 6.10
N THR A 27 -11.54 7.18 6.43
CA THR A 27 -12.08 6.95 7.77
C THR A 27 -11.96 5.48 8.15
N PRO A 28 -11.96 5.15 9.45
CA PRO A 28 -11.99 3.75 9.90
C PRO A 28 -13.23 2.98 9.42
N ASP A 29 -14.40 3.63 9.33
CA ASP A 29 -15.63 3.00 8.83
C ASP A 29 -15.51 2.63 7.34
N GLU A 30 -14.96 3.51 6.52
CA GLU A 30 -14.66 3.22 5.11
C GLU A 30 -13.66 2.05 4.98
N ALA A 31 -12.67 1.97 5.87
CA ALA A 31 -11.72 0.87 5.90
C ALA A 31 -12.38 -0.47 6.23
N ARG A 32 -13.31 -0.48 7.18
CA ARG A 32 -14.12 -1.65 7.52
C ARG A 32 -14.93 -2.13 6.31
N GLU A 33 -15.58 -1.20 5.61
CA GLU A 33 -16.40 -1.54 4.45
C GLU A 33 -15.54 -2.08 3.29
N GLY A 34 -14.43 -1.41 2.98
CA GLY A 34 -13.48 -1.90 1.98
C GLY A 34 -12.92 -3.28 2.32
N ALA A 35 -12.65 -3.53 3.59
CA ALA A 35 -12.22 -4.84 4.08
C ALA A 35 -13.30 -5.92 3.88
N ARG A 36 -14.57 -5.61 4.18
CA ARG A 36 -15.69 -6.52 3.93
C ARG A 36 -15.78 -6.94 2.47
N GLU A 37 -15.65 -5.97 1.55
CA GLU A 37 -15.68 -6.23 0.11
C GLU A 37 -14.54 -7.17 -0.31
N LEU A 38 -13.31 -6.90 0.12
CA LEU A 38 -12.15 -7.73 -0.22
C LEU A 38 -12.26 -9.15 0.36
N LEU A 39 -12.74 -9.29 1.59
CA LEU A 39 -12.98 -10.60 2.20
C LEU A 39 -14.08 -11.37 1.46
N ALA A 40 -15.15 -10.72 1.04
CA ALA A 40 -16.20 -11.32 0.22
C ALA A 40 -15.70 -11.76 -1.16
N GLU A 41 -14.68 -11.08 -1.71
CA GLU A 41 -14.01 -11.44 -2.96
C GLU A 41 -12.97 -12.57 -2.82
N GLY A 42 -12.77 -13.08 -1.59
CA GLY A 42 -11.92 -14.24 -1.31
C GLY A 42 -10.60 -13.95 -0.63
N ALA A 43 -10.31 -12.70 -0.24
CA ALA A 43 -9.11 -12.39 0.52
C ALA A 43 -9.15 -13.08 1.90
N SER A 44 -8.05 -13.69 2.31
CA SER A 44 -7.89 -14.31 3.64
C SER A 44 -7.06 -13.46 4.60
N LEU A 45 -6.26 -12.56 4.05
CA LEU A 45 -5.39 -11.63 4.76
C LEU A 45 -5.52 -10.26 4.12
N LEU A 46 -5.58 -9.23 4.95
CA LEU A 46 -5.61 -7.83 4.53
C LEU A 46 -4.38 -7.10 5.06
N VAL A 47 -3.93 -6.12 4.29
CA VAL A 47 -2.84 -5.22 4.69
C VAL A 47 -3.36 -3.79 4.65
N VAL A 48 -3.33 -3.10 5.78
CA VAL A 48 -3.73 -1.69 5.89
C VAL A 48 -2.47 -0.83 5.81
N LYS A 49 -2.39 0.01 4.80
CA LYS A 49 -1.18 0.77 4.47
C LYS A 49 -1.46 2.27 4.43
N ALA A 50 -0.68 3.03 5.20
CA ALA A 50 -0.66 4.48 5.11
C ALA A 50 -0.36 4.94 3.67
N GLN A 51 -1.12 5.90 3.17
CA GLN A 51 -0.85 6.54 1.89
C GLN A 51 -0.20 7.90 2.11
N VAL A 52 1.11 7.92 2.00
CA VAL A 52 1.96 9.12 2.09
C VAL A 52 3.03 9.08 1.01
N LYS A 53 3.47 10.25 0.57
CA LYS A 53 4.48 10.39 -0.50
C LYS A 53 5.91 10.25 0.03
N THR A 54 6.14 9.28 0.91
CA THR A 54 7.47 8.96 1.45
C THR A 54 7.62 7.46 1.69
N GLY A 55 8.85 6.99 1.72
CA GLY A 55 9.18 5.61 2.07
C GLY A 55 9.33 5.39 3.58
N GLY A 56 9.52 4.12 3.97
CA GLY A 56 9.74 3.76 5.37
C GLY A 56 8.46 3.69 6.21
N ARG A 57 7.31 3.58 5.58
CA ARG A 57 5.99 3.50 6.24
C ARG A 57 5.88 2.35 7.23
N GLY A 58 6.43 1.18 6.89
CA GLY A 58 6.41 0.01 7.78
C GLY A 58 7.11 0.25 9.10
N LYS A 59 8.32 0.83 9.05
CA LYS A 59 9.09 1.17 10.25
C LYS A 59 8.41 2.23 11.13
N ALA A 60 7.60 3.08 10.53
CA ALA A 60 6.85 4.13 11.21
C ALA A 60 5.46 3.67 11.72
N GLY A 61 5.14 2.38 11.64
CA GLY A 61 3.85 1.83 12.05
C GLY A 61 2.72 2.07 11.05
N GLY A 62 3.02 2.52 9.84
CA GLY A 62 2.05 2.82 8.79
C GLY A 62 1.63 1.61 7.93
N VAL A 63 2.04 0.40 8.30
CA VAL A 63 1.64 -0.85 7.63
C VAL A 63 1.27 -1.88 8.70
N LYS A 64 0.04 -2.38 8.65
CA LYS A 64 -0.48 -3.35 9.62
C LYS A 64 -1.32 -4.41 8.94
N LEU A 65 -1.27 -5.63 9.47
CA LEU A 65 -2.08 -6.75 9.00
C LEU A 65 -3.45 -6.77 9.69
N ALA A 66 -4.45 -7.27 8.99
CA ALA A 66 -5.79 -7.49 9.50
C ALA A 66 -6.39 -8.76 8.87
N HIS A 67 -7.14 -9.52 9.65
CA HIS A 67 -7.80 -10.75 9.22
C HIS A 67 -9.32 -10.58 9.10
N THR A 68 -9.86 -9.55 9.72
CA THR A 68 -11.30 -9.25 9.74
C THR A 68 -11.55 -7.78 9.40
N ALA A 69 -12.80 -7.46 9.07
CA ALA A 69 -13.22 -6.09 8.82
C ALA A 69 -13.06 -5.21 10.07
N ASP A 70 -13.35 -5.76 11.25
CA ASP A 70 -13.21 -5.02 12.51
C ASP A 70 -11.74 -4.76 12.86
N GLU A 71 -10.85 -5.72 12.61
CA GLU A 71 -9.40 -5.50 12.72
C GLU A 71 -8.94 -4.42 11.73
N ALA A 72 -9.44 -4.41 10.50
CA ALA A 72 -9.11 -3.36 9.53
C ALA A 72 -9.54 -1.97 10.01
N TYR A 73 -10.71 -1.86 10.65
CA TYR A 73 -11.15 -0.64 11.31
C TYR A 73 -10.14 -0.18 12.37
N GLU A 74 -9.77 -1.05 13.29
CA GLU A 74 -8.81 -0.74 14.37
C GLU A 74 -7.45 -0.33 13.82
N LYS A 75 -6.94 -1.04 12.81
CA LYS A 75 -5.66 -0.72 12.17
C LYS A 75 -5.72 0.61 11.43
N ALA A 76 -6.79 0.89 10.71
CA ALA A 76 -7.00 2.18 10.07
C ALA A 76 -7.08 3.32 11.07
N GLN A 77 -7.78 3.14 12.19
CA GLN A 77 -7.84 4.12 13.28
C GLN A 77 -6.46 4.42 13.87
N ALA A 78 -5.61 3.41 14.02
CA ALA A 78 -4.24 3.56 14.52
C ALA A 78 -3.30 4.25 13.52
N ILE A 79 -3.54 4.12 12.21
CA ILE A 79 -2.68 4.64 11.16
C ILE A 79 -3.10 6.05 10.72
N LEU A 80 -4.39 6.32 10.60
CA LEU A 80 -4.89 7.64 10.22
C LEU A 80 -4.47 8.69 11.26
N GLY A 81 -3.89 9.77 10.79
CA GLY A 81 -3.37 10.84 11.64
C GLY A 81 -1.91 10.68 12.08
N LEU A 82 -1.26 9.53 11.82
CA LEU A 82 0.16 9.38 12.08
C LEU A 82 0.97 10.42 11.30
N ASN A 83 2.06 10.88 11.91
CA ASN A 83 3.08 11.67 11.22
C ASN A 83 4.22 10.75 10.79
N ILE A 84 4.35 10.55 9.49
CA ILE A 84 5.43 9.75 8.91
C ILE A 84 6.37 10.68 8.16
N LYS A 85 7.51 10.98 8.77
CA LYS A 85 8.54 11.88 8.20
C LYS A 85 7.99 13.24 7.76
N GLY A 86 7.11 13.83 8.56
CA GLY A 86 6.48 15.12 8.27
C GLY A 86 5.19 15.03 7.44
N HIS A 87 4.79 13.85 6.98
CA HIS A 87 3.55 13.61 6.25
C HIS A 87 2.47 13.06 7.17
N ILE A 88 1.38 13.79 7.34
CA ILE A 88 0.21 13.31 8.09
C ILE A 88 -0.59 12.35 7.24
N VAL A 89 -0.85 11.16 7.76
CA VAL A 89 -1.64 10.14 7.06
C VAL A 89 -3.10 10.55 7.04
N LYS A 90 -3.61 10.87 5.86
CA LYS A 90 -5.01 11.25 5.61
C LYS A 90 -5.82 10.14 4.96
N LYS A 91 -5.15 9.12 4.45
CA LYS A 91 -5.76 8.03 3.70
C LYS A 91 -5.00 6.74 3.92
N VAL A 92 -5.72 5.64 4.00
CA VAL A 92 -5.15 4.28 4.01
C VAL A 92 -5.61 3.52 2.77
N MET A 93 -4.81 2.56 2.37
CA MET A 93 -5.15 1.56 1.37
C MET A 93 -5.28 0.20 2.07
N ILE A 94 -6.43 -0.43 1.94
CA ILE A 94 -6.65 -1.81 2.36
C ILE A 94 -6.40 -2.69 1.15
N ALA A 95 -5.43 -3.56 1.21
CA ALA A 95 -5.06 -4.45 0.10
C ALA A 95 -5.23 -5.91 0.52
N SER A 96 -5.55 -6.75 -0.45
CA SER A 96 -5.46 -8.21 -0.26
C SER A 96 -4.01 -8.58 0.02
N GLY A 97 -3.79 -9.46 0.99
CA GLY A 97 -2.48 -10.06 1.23
C GLY A 97 -2.16 -11.13 0.20
N ALA A 98 -0.86 -11.38 0.00
CA ALA A 98 -0.37 -12.47 -0.84
C ALA A 98 0.31 -13.53 0.03
N ASP A 99 0.26 -14.78 -0.42
CA ASP A 99 1.12 -15.84 0.09
C ASP A 99 2.48 -15.69 -0.61
N ILE A 100 3.43 -15.08 0.12
CA ILE A 100 4.71 -14.64 -0.45
C ILE A 100 5.70 -15.81 -0.42
N ALA A 101 6.00 -16.38 -1.58
CA ALA A 101 7.03 -17.39 -1.74
C ALA A 101 8.44 -16.77 -1.88
N ALA A 102 8.55 -15.63 -2.55
CA ALA A 102 9.80 -14.88 -2.72
C ALA A 102 9.52 -13.41 -2.98
N GLU A 103 10.43 -12.55 -2.57
CA GLU A 103 10.37 -11.12 -2.84
C GLU A 103 11.56 -10.69 -3.68
N TYR A 104 11.30 -9.84 -4.66
CA TYR A 104 12.32 -9.26 -5.51
C TYR A 104 12.17 -7.74 -5.51
N TYR A 105 13.28 -7.06 -5.41
CA TYR A 105 13.32 -5.62 -5.61
C TYR A 105 13.53 -5.30 -7.08
N PHE A 106 12.74 -4.38 -7.62
CA PHE A 106 12.92 -3.84 -8.95
C PHE A 106 12.66 -2.34 -8.95
N SER A 107 13.54 -1.58 -9.59
CA SER A 107 13.33 -0.16 -9.82
C SER A 107 13.95 0.30 -11.13
N ILE A 108 13.38 1.37 -11.69
CA ILE A 108 13.96 2.14 -12.79
C ILE A 108 14.14 3.56 -12.29
N LEU A 109 15.35 4.09 -12.41
CA LEU A 109 15.67 5.45 -11.99
C LEU A 109 16.43 6.20 -13.09
N LEU A 110 16.42 7.54 -12.99
CA LEU A 110 17.20 8.39 -13.87
C LEU A 110 18.64 8.52 -13.33
N ASP A 111 19.60 7.91 -14.04
CA ASP A 111 21.01 8.15 -13.82
C ASP A 111 21.43 9.47 -14.48
N ARG A 112 21.45 10.51 -13.69
CA ARG A 112 21.74 11.87 -14.18
C ARG A 112 23.18 12.02 -14.64
N SER A 113 24.11 11.31 -14.03
CA SER A 113 25.55 11.38 -14.37
C SER A 113 25.81 10.82 -15.77
N ASN A 114 25.16 9.70 -16.10
CA ASN A 114 25.30 9.04 -17.40
C ASN A 114 24.19 9.41 -18.40
N ARG A 115 23.23 10.28 -17.99
CA ARG A 115 22.09 10.76 -18.81
C ARG A 115 21.28 9.63 -19.43
N ARG A 116 20.98 8.58 -18.63
CA ARG A 116 20.21 7.41 -19.06
C ARG A 116 19.35 6.85 -17.93
N HIS A 117 18.40 6.00 -18.28
CA HIS A 117 17.66 5.23 -17.29
C HIS A 117 18.51 4.04 -16.83
N LEU A 118 18.44 3.75 -15.54
CA LEU A 118 19.09 2.61 -14.90
C LEU A 118 18.02 1.71 -14.30
N ALA A 119 17.97 0.45 -14.73
CA ALA A 119 17.16 -0.57 -14.11
C ALA A 119 18.00 -1.32 -13.07
N MET A 120 17.43 -1.52 -11.88
CA MET A 120 18.04 -2.28 -10.80
C MET A 120 17.10 -3.38 -10.36
N CYS A 121 17.64 -4.57 -10.11
CA CYS A 121 16.91 -5.66 -9.47
C CYS A 121 17.82 -6.40 -8.50
N SER A 122 17.22 -6.92 -7.44
CA SER A 122 17.89 -7.79 -6.47
C SER A 122 16.87 -8.75 -5.83
N ARG A 123 17.40 -9.80 -5.22
CA ARG A 123 16.66 -10.72 -4.37
C ARG A 123 16.90 -10.36 -2.91
#